data_3ea0bdc760ec4fa8f957ea665fd12396
#
_entry.id   3ea0bdc760ec4fa8f957ea665fd12396
#
_cell.length_a   1.000
_cell.length_b   1.000
_cell.length_c   1.000
_cell.angle_alpha   90.00
_cell.angle_beta   90.00
_cell.angle_gamma   90.00
#
_symmetry.space_group_name_H-M   'P 1'
#
loop_
_entity.id
_entity.type
_entity.pdbx_description
1 polymer ?
#
loop_
_entity_poly.entity_id
_entity_poly.type
_entity_poly.pdbx_seq_one_letter_code
_entity_poly.pdbx_strand_id
1 'polypeptide(L)'
;LKVPCGPLWAKLQAGFEVEAEDGTIVKPEQVLGPQRNGRKISYVTDTLYLDSIAKEVQSSDLLFCEGMFAKDFEDQAKEKKHMTSTQAAQIAKDANVKKMALIHYSPRYTDKELPKLLEQAQAIFPKAELSRDRMCIEIPYVD
;
A
#
# COMPACT_ATOMS: atom_id res chain seq x y z
N LEU A 1 27.84 7.79 -23.38
CA LEU A 1 28.49 8.68 -22.41
C LEU A 1 29.48 7.84 -21.59
N LYS A 2 30.77 8.24 -21.61
CA LYS A 2 31.85 7.48 -20.96
C LYS A 2 31.98 7.81 -19.47
N VAL A 3 30.93 7.59 -18.72
CA VAL A 3 30.94 7.73 -17.26
C VAL A 3 31.26 6.35 -16.66
N PRO A 4 32.39 6.18 -15.98
CA PRO A 4 32.75 4.89 -15.37
C PRO A 4 31.74 4.49 -14.29
N CYS A 5 31.47 3.18 -14.22
CA CYS A 5 30.59 2.62 -13.20
C CYS A 5 31.17 2.89 -11.81
N GLY A 6 30.32 3.36 -10.89
CA GLY A 6 30.73 3.59 -9.50
C GLY A 6 30.17 4.88 -8.89
N PRO A 7 30.96 5.59 -8.06
CA PRO A 7 30.48 6.75 -7.31
C PRO A 7 29.89 7.90 -8.14
N LEU A 8 30.32 8.03 -9.41
CA LEU A 8 29.79 9.05 -10.33
C LEU A 8 28.34 8.77 -10.70
N TRP A 9 27.95 7.50 -10.84
CA TRP A 9 26.55 7.14 -11.09
C TRP A 9 25.63 7.53 -9.92
N ALA A 10 26.11 7.33 -8.69
CA ALA A 10 25.37 7.75 -7.50
C ALA A 10 25.20 9.28 -7.46
N LYS A 11 26.19 10.06 -7.87
CA LYS A 11 26.08 11.51 -7.99
C LYS A 11 25.04 11.92 -9.03
N LEU A 12 25.07 11.29 -10.21
CA LEU A 12 24.04 11.54 -11.26
C LEU A 12 22.64 11.22 -10.75
N GLN A 13 22.47 10.06 -10.08
CA GLN A 13 21.18 9.68 -9.48
C GLN A 13 20.71 10.64 -8.38
N ALA A 14 21.65 11.27 -7.68
CA ALA A 14 21.37 12.31 -6.68
C ALA A 14 21.10 13.71 -7.29
N GLY A 15 21.13 13.83 -8.62
CA GLY A 15 20.83 15.09 -9.31
C GLY A 15 22.05 15.99 -9.56
N PHE A 16 23.28 15.49 -9.38
CA PHE A 16 24.50 16.27 -9.61
C PHE A 16 25.12 15.98 -10.97
N GLU A 17 25.67 17.01 -11.62
CA GLU A 17 26.49 16.87 -12.82
C GLU A 17 27.82 16.17 -12.46
N VAL A 18 28.36 15.41 -13.40
CA VAL A 18 29.65 14.74 -13.27
C VAL A 18 30.50 14.94 -14.51
N GLU A 19 31.80 14.93 -14.35
CA GLU A 19 32.76 14.92 -15.45
C GLU A 19 33.09 13.48 -15.85
N ALA A 20 32.92 13.16 -17.11
CA ALA A 20 33.30 11.88 -17.70
C ALA A 20 34.82 11.80 -17.94
N GLU A 21 35.34 10.61 -18.25
CA GLU A 21 36.78 10.37 -18.47
C GLU A 21 37.37 11.19 -19.63
N ASP A 22 36.55 11.61 -20.57
CA ASP A 22 36.94 12.43 -21.73
C ASP A 22 36.77 13.95 -21.49
N GLY A 23 36.51 14.37 -20.23
CA GLY A 23 36.30 15.76 -19.86
C GLY A 23 34.89 16.29 -20.18
N THR A 24 33.99 15.46 -20.69
CA THR A 24 32.60 15.87 -20.98
C THR A 24 31.80 15.98 -19.69
N ILE A 25 31.09 17.10 -19.49
CA ILE A 25 30.15 17.23 -18.38
C ILE A 25 28.85 16.52 -18.74
N VAL A 26 28.50 15.55 -17.93
CA VAL A 26 27.27 14.73 -18.07
C VAL A 26 26.26 15.19 -17.02
N LYS A 27 25.09 15.57 -17.50
CA LYS A 27 23.97 16.00 -16.65
C LYS A 27 23.03 14.85 -16.36
N PRO A 28 22.36 14.85 -15.19
CA PRO A 28 21.40 13.83 -14.82
C PRO A 28 20.34 13.58 -15.89
N GLU A 29 19.79 14.62 -16.52
CA GLU A 29 18.72 14.52 -17.52
C GLU A 29 19.14 13.79 -18.81
N GLN A 30 20.45 13.69 -19.05
CA GLN A 30 20.97 12.98 -20.23
C GLN A 30 21.01 11.45 -20.05
N VAL A 31 20.97 10.99 -18.80
CA VAL A 31 21.17 9.57 -18.44
C VAL A 31 20.06 8.99 -17.57
N LEU A 32 19.31 9.83 -16.86
CA LEU A 32 18.17 9.42 -16.07
C LEU A 32 16.90 9.54 -16.92
N GLY A 33 16.05 8.52 -16.82
CA GLY A 33 14.69 8.62 -17.31
C GLY A 33 13.82 9.55 -16.45
N PRO A 34 12.54 9.71 -16.78
CA PRO A 34 11.61 10.46 -15.95
C PRO A 34 11.57 9.88 -14.54
N GLN A 35 11.36 10.76 -13.56
CA GLN A 35 11.24 10.35 -12.18
C GLN A 35 10.08 9.36 -12.04
N ARG A 36 10.37 8.17 -11.49
CA ARG A 36 9.36 7.15 -11.22
C ARG A 36 8.91 7.22 -9.78
N ASN A 37 7.61 7.17 -9.57
CA ASN A 37 7.07 7.01 -8.23
C ASN A 37 7.47 5.64 -7.69
N GLY A 38 7.96 5.60 -6.44
CA GLY A 38 8.17 4.36 -5.73
C GLY A 38 6.84 3.67 -5.43
N ARG A 39 6.90 2.40 -5.00
CA ARG A 39 5.74 1.66 -4.51
C ARG A 39 5.47 2.03 -3.07
N LYS A 40 4.20 2.29 -2.73
CA LYS A 40 3.76 2.58 -1.37
C LYS A 40 2.95 1.40 -0.83
N ILE A 41 3.42 0.82 0.26
CA ILE A 41 2.68 -0.19 1.02
C ILE A 41 2.32 0.42 2.35
N SER A 42 1.05 0.34 2.74
CA SER A 42 0.56 0.80 4.04
C SER A 42 0.05 -0.37 4.86
N TYR A 43 0.27 -0.32 6.16
CA TYR A 43 -0.14 -1.33 7.11
C TYR A 43 -0.88 -0.68 8.28
N VAL A 44 -2.15 -1.04 8.46
CA VAL A 44 -3.05 -0.50 9.48
C VAL A 44 -3.63 -1.66 10.27
N THR A 45 -3.30 -1.72 11.56
CA THR A 45 -3.77 -2.81 12.45
C THR A 45 -4.05 -2.29 13.85
N ASP A 46 -4.88 -3.02 14.58
CA ASP A 46 -5.24 -2.80 15.98
C ASP A 46 -5.69 -1.35 16.29
N THR A 47 -6.63 -0.83 15.51
CA THR A 47 -7.12 0.55 15.65
C THR A 47 -8.60 0.68 15.39
N LEU A 48 -9.21 1.67 16.05
CA LEU A 48 -10.54 2.18 15.68
C LEU A 48 -10.51 2.75 14.27
N TYR A 49 -11.69 2.81 13.66
CA TYR A 49 -11.88 3.66 12.49
C TYR A 49 -11.62 5.13 12.86
N LEU A 50 -10.71 5.75 12.13
CA LEU A 50 -10.37 7.18 12.24
C LEU A 50 -10.29 7.77 10.83
N ASP A 51 -10.96 8.92 10.63
CA ASP A 51 -10.96 9.62 9.32
C ASP A 51 -9.54 10.02 8.85
N SER A 52 -8.61 10.20 9.80
CA SER A 52 -7.22 10.53 9.48
C SER A 52 -6.47 9.40 8.76
N ILE A 53 -6.85 8.14 8.97
CA ILE A 53 -6.17 6.99 8.37
C ILE A 53 -6.18 7.08 6.84
N ALA A 54 -7.30 7.49 6.24
CA ALA A 54 -7.42 7.60 4.78
C ALA A 54 -6.38 8.58 4.20
N LYS A 55 -6.04 9.66 4.92
CA LYS A 55 -5.01 10.62 4.50
C LYS A 55 -3.61 10.01 4.55
N GLU A 56 -3.31 9.27 5.61
CA GLU A 56 -1.98 8.64 5.80
C GLU A 56 -1.71 7.54 4.75
N VAL A 57 -2.72 6.75 4.40
CA VAL A 57 -2.60 5.65 3.45
C VAL A 57 -2.91 6.05 2.00
N GLN A 58 -3.11 7.34 1.74
CA GLN A 58 -3.51 7.85 0.42
C GLN A 58 -2.61 7.32 -0.70
N SER A 59 -3.24 6.89 -1.79
CA SER A 59 -2.60 6.40 -3.03
C SER A 59 -1.63 5.23 -2.82
N SER A 60 -1.81 4.42 -1.77
CA SER A 60 -1.02 3.21 -1.58
C SER A 60 -1.27 2.21 -2.71
N ASP A 61 -0.20 1.56 -3.17
CA ASP A 61 -0.31 0.45 -4.12
C ASP A 61 -0.96 -0.77 -3.47
N LEU A 62 -0.65 -0.99 -2.19
CA LEU A 62 -1.26 -2.02 -1.37
C LEU A 62 -1.50 -1.49 0.04
N LEU A 63 -2.71 -1.67 0.53
CA LEU A 63 -3.10 -1.42 1.91
C LEU A 63 -3.40 -2.76 2.60
N PHE A 64 -2.62 -3.10 3.62
CA PHE A 64 -3.03 -4.07 4.62
C PHE A 64 -3.83 -3.35 5.69
N CYS A 65 -5.08 -3.76 5.92
CA CYS A 65 -5.93 -3.12 6.91
C CYS A 65 -6.67 -4.16 7.73
N GLU A 66 -6.72 -3.96 9.05
CA GLU A 66 -7.55 -4.79 9.88
C GLU A 66 -9.02 -4.69 9.43
N GLY A 67 -9.72 -5.79 9.59
CA GLY A 67 -11.17 -5.88 9.41
C GLY A 67 -11.69 -6.94 10.34
N MET A 68 -11.46 -6.73 11.65
CA MET A 68 -11.67 -7.74 12.69
C MET A 68 -13.09 -8.25 12.73
N PHE A 69 -14.06 -7.39 12.38
CA PHE A 69 -15.48 -7.69 12.51
C PHE A 69 -16.24 -7.54 11.20
N ALA A 70 -17.32 -8.33 11.05
CA ALA A 70 -18.34 -8.07 10.05
C ALA A 70 -19.13 -6.80 10.41
N LYS A 71 -19.80 -6.20 9.44
CA LYS A 71 -20.61 -4.98 9.60
C LYS A 71 -21.63 -5.08 10.74
N ASP A 72 -22.24 -6.24 10.91
CA ASP A 72 -23.28 -6.49 11.93
C ASP A 72 -22.74 -6.36 13.37
N PHE A 73 -21.43 -6.26 13.56
CA PHE A 73 -20.74 -6.14 14.85
C PHE A 73 -20.01 -4.81 15.03
N GLU A 74 -20.49 -3.74 14.42
CA GLU A 74 -19.83 -2.43 14.46
C GLU A 74 -19.71 -1.88 15.89
N ASP A 75 -20.75 -2.04 16.73
CA ASP A 75 -20.70 -1.60 18.12
C ASP A 75 -19.61 -2.36 18.91
N GLN A 76 -19.47 -3.67 18.67
CA GLN A 76 -18.44 -4.48 19.32
C GLN A 76 -17.04 -4.11 18.81
N ALA A 77 -16.91 -3.80 17.52
CA ALA A 77 -15.66 -3.32 16.95
C ALA A 77 -15.22 -2.03 17.67
N LYS A 78 -16.12 -1.08 17.82
CA LYS A 78 -15.87 0.19 18.52
C LYS A 78 -15.50 -0.03 20.00
N GLU A 79 -16.25 -0.87 20.73
CA GLU A 79 -15.97 -1.19 22.12
C GLU A 79 -14.57 -1.80 22.31
N LYS A 80 -14.19 -2.69 21.40
CA LYS A 80 -12.89 -3.37 21.41
C LYS A 80 -11.76 -2.59 20.75
N LYS A 81 -12.03 -1.38 20.28
CA LYS A 81 -11.07 -0.50 19.58
C LYS A 81 -10.52 -1.11 18.29
N HIS A 82 -11.38 -1.77 17.55
CA HIS A 82 -11.11 -2.31 16.23
C HIS A 82 -12.09 -1.77 15.20
N MET A 83 -11.96 -2.18 13.96
CA MET A 83 -12.89 -1.80 12.91
C MET A 83 -13.52 -3.01 12.20
N THR A 84 -14.56 -2.74 11.45
CA THR A 84 -15.23 -3.71 10.60
C THR A 84 -14.57 -3.79 9.21
N SER A 85 -14.80 -4.89 8.50
CA SER A 85 -14.36 -5.06 7.11
C SER A 85 -14.90 -3.95 6.18
N THR A 86 -16.11 -3.44 6.46
CA THR A 86 -16.71 -2.34 5.71
C THR A 86 -16.03 -1.00 5.99
N GLN A 87 -15.62 -0.74 7.23
CA GLN A 87 -14.85 0.45 7.60
C GLN A 87 -13.46 0.43 6.97
N ALA A 88 -12.78 -0.71 6.98
CA ALA A 88 -11.51 -0.88 6.28
C ALA A 88 -11.64 -0.61 4.77
N ALA A 89 -12.71 -1.14 4.15
CA ALA A 89 -13.01 -0.92 2.74
C ALA A 89 -13.33 0.56 2.42
N GLN A 90 -13.99 1.27 3.35
CA GLN A 90 -14.25 2.69 3.20
C GLN A 90 -12.94 3.49 3.22
N ILE A 91 -12.03 3.19 4.15
CA ILE A 91 -10.69 3.80 4.18
C ILE A 91 -9.97 3.58 2.85
N ALA A 92 -9.98 2.34 2.33
CA ALA A 92 -9.32 2.00 1.07
C ALA A 92 -9.90 2.81 -0.12
N LYS A 93 -11.21 2.97 -0.15
CA LYS A 93 -11.91 3.76 -1.17
C LYS A 93 -11.57 5.25 -1.08
N ASP A 94 -11.67 5.84 0.11
CA ASP A 94 -11.46 7.27 0.33
C ASP A 94 -9.97 7.64 0.12
N ALA A 95 -9.06 6.73 0.45
CA ALA A 95 -7.63 6.87 0.20
C ALA A 95 -7.21 6.60 -1.25
N ASN A 96 -8.12 6.16 -2.12
CA ASN A 96 -7.82 5.78 -3.50
C ASN A 96 -6.63 4.80 -3.60
N VAL A 97 -6.60 3.77 -2.75
CA VAL A 97 -5.58 2.74 -2.82
C VAL A 97 -5.80 1.83 -4.04
N LYS A 98 -4.74 1.20 -4.55
CA LYS A 98 -4.88 0.33 -5.73
C LYS A 98 -5.42 -1.05 -5.39
N LYS A 99 -5.07 -1.57 -4.21
CA LYS A 99 -5.48 -2.90 -3.71
C LYS A 99 -5.51 -2.90 -2.19
N MET A 100 -6.41 -3.66 -1.58
CA MET A 100 -6.48 -3.84 -0.14
C MET A 100 -6.50 -5.33 0.21
N ALA A 101 -5.73 -5.71 1.21
CA ALA A 101 -5.76 -7.01 1.84
C ALA A 101 -6.26 -6.86 3.29
N LEU A 102 -7.38 -7.50 3.60
CA LEU A 102 -7.90 -7.56 4.97
C LEU A 102 -7.03 -8.48 5.80
N ILE A 103 -6.73 -8.06 7.02
CA ILE A 103 -5.94 -8.78 8.03
C ILE A 103 -6.66 -8.77 9.38
N HIS A 104 -6.11 -9.45 10.36
CA HIS A 104 -6.51 -9.38 11.77
C HIS A 104 -7.98 -9.74 12.02
N TYR A 105 -8.40 -10.88 11.49
CA TYR A 105 -9.76 -11.40 11.68
C TYR A 105 -10.01 -11.86 13.11
N SER A 106 -11.22 -11.62 13.63
CA SER A 106 -11.62 -12.16 14.93
C SER A 106 -11.59 -13.69 14.92
N PRO A 107 -11.05 -14.33 15.99
CA PRO A 107 -11.07 -15.79 16.13
C PRO A 107 -12.47 -16.42 16.12
N ARG A 108 -13.52 -15.61 16.22
CA ARG A 108 -14.92 -16.09 16.10
C ARG A 108 -15.27 -16.60 14.73
N TYR A 109 -14.56 -16.12 13.67
CA TYR A 109 -14.87 -16.51 12.30
C TYR A 109 -14.09 -17.75 11.91
N THR A 110 -14.81 -18.73 11.42
CA THR A 110 -14.25 -19.90 10.75
C THR A 110 -13.91 -19.56 9.30
N ASP A 111 -13.13 -20.40 8.62
CA ASP A 111 -12.81 -20.24 7.20
C ASP A 111 -14.06 -20.13 6.30
N LYS A 112 -15.19 -20.71 6.75
CA LYS A 112 -16.48 -20.64 6.03
C LYS A 112 -17.19 -19.29 6.18
N GLU A 113 -16.87 -18.54 7.23
CA GLU A 113 -17.50 -17.26 7.54
C GLU A 113 -16.67 -16.07 7.08
N LEU A 114 -15.36 -16.23 6.90
CA LEU A 114 -14.50 -15.19 6.36
C LEU A 114 -14.95 -14.64 5.00
N PRO A 115 -15.49 -15.44 4.05
CA PRO A 115 -16.01 -14.89 2.80
C PRO A 115 -17.10 -13.84 2.97
N LYS A 116 -17.89 -13.88 4.06
CA LYS A 116 -18.89 -12.83 4.36
C LYS A 116 -18.22 -11.47 4.61
N LEU A 117 -17.09 -11.45 5.32
CA LEU A 117 -16.34 -10.20 5.57
C LEU A 117 -15.81 -9.63 4.25
N LEU A 118 -15.30 -10.50 3.39
CA LEU A 118 -14.81 -10.12 2.07
C LEU A 118 -15.94 -9.55 1.19
N GLU A 119 -17.07 -10.22 1.12
CA GLU A 119 -18.23 -9.77 0.35
C GLU A 119 -18.70 -8.37 0.79
N GLN A 120 -18.78 -8.15 2.11
CA GLN A 120 -19.12 -6.86 2.67
C GLN A 120 -18.10 -5.77 2.33
N ALA A 121 -16.81 -6.09 2.35
CA ALA A 121 -15.74 -5.17 1.97
C ALA A 121 -15.76 -4.89 0.46
N GLN A 122 -15.93 -5.91 -0.37
CA GLN A 122 -15.96 -5.78 -1.84
C GLN A 122 -17.16 -5.00 -2.36
N ALA A 123 -18.27 -4.97 -1.63
CA ALA A 123 -19.42 -4.12 -1.94
C ALA A 123 -19.06 -2.62 -1.92
N ILE A 124 -18.01 -2.22 -1.16
CA ILE A 124 -17.52 -0.84 -1.03
C ILE A 124 -16.25 -0.62 -1.86
N PHE A 125 -15.31 -1.56 -1.78
CA PHE A 125 -14.03 -1.55 -2.46
C PHE A 125 -13.78 -2.89 -3.18
N PRO A 126 -14.12 -3.01 -4.47
CA PRO A 126 -14.10 -4.28 -5.22
C PRO A 126 -12.73 -4.98 -5.28
N LYS A 127 -11.63 -4.22 -5.07
CA LYS A 127 -10.26 -4.77 -5.07
C LYS A 127 -9.77 -5.19 -3.68
N ALA A 128 -10.70 -5.47 -2.77
CA ALA A 128 -10.42 -6.08 -1.48
C ALA A 128 -10.19 -7.59 -1.65
N GLU A 129 -9.26 -8.14 -0.88
CA GLU A 129 -9.00 -9.57 -0.77
C GLU A 129 -8.78 -9.98 0.68
N LEU A 130 -8.97 -11.25 1.00
CA LEU A 130 -8.59 -11.82 2.30
C LEU A 130 -7.10 -12.15 2.28
N SER A 131 -6.38 -11.73 3.31
CA SER A 131 -5.01 -12.21 3.50
C SER A 131 -4.99 -13.58 4.18
N ARG A 132 -3.89 -14.28 4.02
CA ARG A 132 -3.58 -15.54 4.71
C ARG A 132 -2.08 -15.62 4.94
N ASP A 133 -1.69 -16.38 5.93
CA ASP A 133 -0.28 -16.62 6.21
C ASP A 133 0.45 -17.14 4.97
N ARG A 134 1.65 -16.59 4.74
CA ARG A 134 2.50 -16.91 3.58
C ARG A 134 1.91 -16.53 2.23
N MET A 135 0.88 -15.68 2.20
CA MET A 135 0.38 -15.12 0.95
C MET A 135 1.43 -14.21 0.33
N CYS A 136 1.64 -14.37 -0.96
CA CYS A 136 2.53 -13.50 -1.74
C CYS A 136 1.69 -12.58 -2.62
N ILE A 137 1.91 -11.28 -2.51
CA ILE A 137 1.23 -10.27 -3.33
C ILE A 137 2.29 -9.52 -4.12
N GLU A 138 2.22 -9.62 -5.43
CA GLU A 138 3.10 -8.84 -6.31
C GLU A 138 2.57 -7.42 -6.49
N ILE A 139 3.49 -6.45 -6.36
CA ILE A 139 3.21 -5.04 -6.62
C ILE A 139 4.12 -4.62 -7.77
N PRO A 140 3.64 -4.69 -9.02
CA PRO A 140 4.43 -4.32 -10.19
C PRO A 140 4.76 -2.83 -10.16
N TYR A 141 5.86 -2.45 -10.82
CA TYR A 141 6.06 -1.06 -11.20
C TYR A 141 5.03 -0.70 -12.27
N VAL A 142 4.46 0.47 -12.14
CA VAL A 142 3.65 1.07 -13.21
C VAL A 142 4.60 1.98 -13.98
N ASP A 143 4.90 1.61 -15.20
CA ASP A 143 5.70 2.42 -16.14
C ASP A 143 4.91 3.63 -16.64
#